data_90849860592e174fc1237024907f4776
#
_entry.id   90849860592e174fc1237024907f4776
#
_cell.length_a   1.000
_cell.length_b   1.000
_cell.length_c   1.000
_cell.angle_alpha   90.00
_cell.angle_beta   90.00
_cell.angle_gamma   90.00
#
_symmetry.space_group_name_H-M   'P 1'
#
loop_
_entity.id
_entity.type
_entity.pdbx_description
1 polymer ?
#
loop_
_entity_poly.entity_id
_entity_poly.type
_entity_poly.pdbx_seq_one_letter_code
_entity_poly.pdbx_strand_id
1 'polypeptide(L)'
;MDLKQAATDPMAPVNPIEPIDPTATSDTSATADAAGLPLVVAGVSLRLLAGRAVWWPEAGTLFVADVHLGKAESFSALGVPVPRGPTAATLDRLSCLIDACAATRLVVLGDLLHARQAQAPATIGLLRQWRERHARLHCLLVRGNHDDHAGDPPIDLGIEMVTEAERLGPFSLCHVPADSDAPTPVGGSAASGADQRSCRRQSQ
;
A
#
# COMPACT_ATOMS: atom_id res chain seq x y z
N MET A 1 53.91 25.64 7.44
CA MET A 1 53.06 24.61 8.07
C MET A 1 51.83 24.48 7.22
N ASP A 2 51.79 23.40 6.45
CA ASP A 2 50.89 23.18 5.34
C ASP A 2 49.49 22.78 5.79
N LEU A 3 48.48 23.52 5.30
CA LEU A 3 47.10 23.12 5.30
C LEU A 3 46.85 22.32 4.02
N LYS A 4 46.78 21.01 4.13
CA LYS A 4 46.54 20.09 3.04
C LYS A 4 45.00 19.91 2.83
N GLN A 5 44.56 20.34 1.67
CA GLN A 5 43.31 20.11 0.96
C GLN A 5 42.64 18.76 1.26
N ALA A 6 41.37 18.83 1.68
CA ALA A 6 40.45 17.72 1.58
C ALA A 6 39.84 17.74 0.15
N ALA A 7 40.15 16.71 -0.60
CA ALA A 7 39.60 16.50 -1.95
C ALA A 7 38.14 16.06 -1.85
N THR A 8 37.29 16.75 -2.59
CA THR A 8 35.91 16.39 -2.91
C THR A 8 35.92 15.24 -3.90
N ASP A 9 35.37 14.09 -3.51
CA ASP A 9 35.15 12.95 -4.38
C ASP A 9 33.99 13.25 -5.37
N PRO A 10 34.14 13.05 -6.68
CA PRO A 10 33.07 13.28 -7.64
C PRO A 10 32.07 12.10 -7.61
N MET A 11 30.79 12.46 -7.54
CA MET A 11 29.64 11.60 -7.63
C MET A 11 29.73 10.65 -8.83
N ALA A 12 29.60 9.34 -8.58
CA ALA A 12 29.63 8.31 -9.63
C ALA A 12 28.43 8.47 -10.57
N PRO A 13 28.60 8.21 -11.89
CA PRO A 13 27.51 8.33 -12.85
C PRO A 13 26.45 7.24 -12.62
N VAL A 14 25.18 7.65 -12.58
CA VAL A 14 24.03 6.77 -12.62
C VAL A 14 23.96 6.07 -13.96
N ASN A 15 24.00 4.74 -13.96
CA ASN A 15 23.83 3.94 -15.17
C ASN A 15 22.43 4.13 -15.74
N PRO A 16 22.29 4.32 -17.08
CA PRO A 16 21.00 4.32 -17.73
C PRO A 16 20.36 2.93 -17.63
N ILE A 17 19.05 2.90 -17.36
CA ILE A 17 18.23 1.69 -17.31
C ILE A 17 18.22 1.06 -18.70
N GLU A 18 18.78 -0.14 -18.83
CA GLU A 18 18.73 -0.91 -20.08
C GLU A 18 17.28 -1.31 -20.41
N PRO A 19 16.89 -1.32 -21.69
CA PRO A 19 15.56 -1.76 -22.11
C PRO A 19 15.41 -3.27 -21.87
N ILE A 20 14.29 -3.66 -21.24
CA ILE A 20 13.95 -5.06 -20.96
C ILE A 20 13.61 -5.77 -22.28
N ASP A 21 14.29 -6.87 -22.56
CA ASP A 21 14.05 -7.75 -23.71
C ASP A 21 12.67 -8.42 -23.58
N PRO A 22 11.74 -8.26 -24.56
CA PRO A 22 10.37 -8.80 -24.47
C PRO A 22 10.26 -10.31 -24.75
N THR A 23 11.37 -11.06 -24.85
CA THR A 23 11.33 -12.50 -25.22
C THR A 23 11.53 -13.47 -24.07
N ALA A 24 11.54 -13.03 -22.80
CA ALA A 24 11.54 -13.96 -21.67
C ALA A 24 10.15 -14.59 -21.48
N THR A 25 9.97 -15.82 -21.96
CA THR A 25 8.79 -16.66 -21.71
C THR A 25 8.68 -16.96 -20.22
N SER A 26 7.76 -16.29 -19.54
CA SER A 26 7.44 -16.54 -18.12
C SER A 26 6.40 -17.65 -17.98
N ASP A 27 6.68 -18.55 -17.06
CA ASP A 27 5.86 -19.69 -16.61
C ASP A 27 4.39 -19.29 -16.33
N THR A 28 3.47 -20.01 -16.93
CA THR A 28 2.02 -19.71 -17.03
C THR A 28 1.20 -20.11 -15.79
N SER A 29 1.79 -20.53 -14.66
CA SER A 29 1.05 -21.01 -13.50
C SER A 29 0.74 -19.95 -12.41
N ALA A 30 1.43 -18.80 -12.40
CA ALA A 30 1.21 -17.73 -11.42
C ALA A 30 0.11 -16.72 -11.84
N THR A 31 -0.52 -16.90 -13.00
CA THR A 31 -1.35 -15.87 -13.65
C THR A 31 -2.84 -15.92 -13.32
N ALA A 32 -3.36 -16.93 -12.63
CA ALA A 32 -4.80 -17.03 -12.38
C ALA A 32 -5.31 -16.03 -11.32
N ASP A 33 -4.55 -15.76 -10.27
CA ASP A 33 -4.95 -14.83 -9.21
C ASP A 33 -4.72 -13.36 -9.58
N ALA A 34 -3.86 -13.07 -10.54
CA ALA A 34 -3.68 -11.73 -11.13
C ALA A 34 -4.72 -11.42 -12.24
N ALA A 35 -5.64 -12.35 -12.54
CA ALA A 35 -6.70 -12.21 -13.54
C ALA A 35 -7.88 -11.37 -13.02
N GLY A 36 -7.61 -10.14 -12.57
CA GLY A 36 -8.65 -9.20 -12.14
C GLY A 36 -9.46 -8.63 -13.31
N LEU A 37 -10.57 -7.95 -12.98
CA LEU A 37 -11.37 -7.22 -13.97
C LEU A 37 -10.55 -6.06 -14.53
N PRO A 38 -10.42 -5.93 -15.85
CA PRO A 38 -9.72 -4.80 -16.45
C PRO A 38 -10.49 -3.50 -16.25
N LEU A 39 -9.78 -2.43 -15.96
CA LEU A 39 -10.30 -1.09 -15.76
C LEU A 39 -9.33 -0.09 -16.38
N VAL A 40 -9.84 0.89 -17.13
CA VAL A 40 -9.03 1.99 -17.65
C VAL A 40 -9.42 3.28 -16.93
N VAL A 41 -8.46 3.93 -16.28
CA VAL A 41 -8.66 5.20 -15.56
C VAL A 41 -7.56 6.17 -15.94
N ALA A 42 -7.94 7.37 -16.37
CA ALA A 42 -7.00 8.40 -16.82
C ALA A 42 -6.01 7.91 -17.90
N GLY A 43 -6.46 6.99 -18.78
CA GLY A 43 -5.63 6.39 -19.82
C GLY A 43 -4.69 5.28 -19.35
N VAL A 44 -4.74 4.90 -18.07
CA VAL A 44 -3.92 3.82 -17.48
C VAL A 44 -4.73 2.53 -17.36
N SER A 45 -4.14 1.42 -17.78
CA SER A 45 -4.72 0.08 -17.61
C SER A 45 -4.48 -0.44 -16.20
N LEU A 46 -5.54 -0.69 -15.48
CA LEU A 46 -5.57 -1.23 -14.12
C LEU A 46 -6.31 -2.57 -14.10
N ARG A 47 -6.16 -3.33 -13.02
CA ARG A 47 -6.93 -4.55 -12.75
C ARG A 47 -7.53 -4.51 -11.35
N LEU A 48 -8.82 -4.74 -11.23
CA LEU A 48 -9.50 -4.93 -9.94
C LEU A 48 -9.38 -6.39 -9.54
N LEU A 49 -8.68 -6.65 -8.44
CA LEU A 49 -8.43 -8.00 -7.94
C LEU A 49 -9.49 -8.40 -6.91
N ALA A 50 -9.89 -9.69 -6.90
CA ALA A 50 -10.85 -10.22 -5.94
C ALA A 50 -10.42 -10.06 -4.47
N GLY A 51 -9.11 -9.96 -4.21
CA GLY A 51 -8.52 -9.70 -2.89
C GLY A 51 -8.69 -8.27 -2.38
N ARG A 52 -9.60 -7.45 -2.93
CA ARG A 52 -9.83 -6.04 -2.57
C ARG A 52 -8.59 -5.18 -2.82
N ALA A 53 -7.98 -5.35 -3.97
CA ALA A 53 -6.82 -4.59 -4.39
C ALA A 53 -6.97 -4.10 -5.82
N VAL A 54 -6.25 -3.04 -6.17
CA VAL A 54 -6.10 -2.57 -7.54
C VAL A 54 -4.66 -2.78 -7.96
N TRP A 55 -4.46 -3.45 -9.08
CA TRP A 55 -3.16 -3.72 -9.65
C TRP A 55 -2.89 -2.80 -10.85
N TRP A 56 -1.74 -2.16 -10.83
CA TRP A 56 -1.21 -1.38 -11.95
C TRP A 56 0.02 -2.09 -12.52
N PRO A 57 -0.14 -2.91 -13.57
CA PRO A 57 0.95 -3.73 -14.12
C PRO A 57 2.17 -2.92 -14.55
N GLU A 58 1.94 -1.84 -15.32
CA GLU A 58 3.03 -1.04 -15.92
C GLU A 58 3.90 -0.34 -14.87
N ALA A 59 3.34 -0.05 -13.69
CA ALA A 59 4.06 0.59 -12.57
C ALA A 59 4.50 -0.42 -11.50
N GLY A 60 4.21 -1.72 -11.66
CA GLY A 60 4.49 -2.73 -10.65
C GLY A 60 3.87 -2.41 -9.28
N THR A 61 2.72 -1.72 -9.27
CA THR A 61 2.14 -1.13 -8.06
C THR A 61 0.82 -1.78 -7.69
N LEU A 62 0.74 -2.28 -6.47
CA LEU A 62 -0.48 -2.79 -5.86
C LEU A 62 -1.06 -1.74 -4.90
N PHE A 63 -2.34 -1.40 -5.05
CA PHE A 63 -3.07 -0.50 -4.17
C PHE A 63 -4.04 -1.29 -3.31
N VAL A 64 -4.06 -0.98 -2.01
CA VAL A 64 -5.04 -1.47 -1.05
C VAL A 64 -5.51 -0.32 -0.17
N ALA A 65 -6.68 -0.44 0.45
CA ALA A 65 -7.21 0.52 1.41
C ALA A 65 -7.78 -0.24 2.62
N ASP A 66 -7.95 0.46 3.73
CA ASP A 66 -8.67 -0.01 4.92
C ASP A 66 -8.18 -1.39 5.40
N VAL A 67 -6.88 -1.54 5.55
CA VAL A 67 -6.25 -2.82 5.95
C VAL A 67 -6.61 -3.17 7.39
N HIS A 68 -6.69 -2.15 8.28
CA HIS A 68 -7.14 -2.24 9.66
C HIS A 68 -6.47 -3.35 10.47
N LEU A 69 -5.15 -3.45 10.44
CA LEU A 69 -4.42 -4.36 11.30
C LEU A 69 -4.70 -4.05 12.78
N GLY A 70 -4.77 -5.07 13.61
CA GLY A 70 -5.05 -4.92 15.03
C GLY A 70 -6.52 -4.65 15.39
N LYS A 71 -7.45 -4.79 14.43
CA LYS A 71 -8.88 -4.60 14.69
C LYS A 71 -9.43 -5.59 15.72
N ALA A 72 -9.00 -6.85 15.64
CA ALA A 72 -9.40 -7.87 16.60
C ALA A 72 -8.91 -7.57 18.03
N GLU A 73 -7.70 -7.05 18.15
CA GLU A 73 -7.10 -6.65 19.43
C GLU A 73 -7.90 -5.51 20.08
N SER A 74 -8.36 -4.56 19.27
CA SER A 74 -9.21 -3.45 19.74
C SER A 74 -10.54 -3.95 20.28
N PHE A 75 -11.21 -4.86 19.58
CA PHE A 75 -12.47 -5.46 20.06
C PHE A 75 -12.27 -6.32 21.30
N SER A 76 -11.17 -7.10 21.36
CA SER A 76 -10.84 -7.90 22.54
C SER A 76 -10.61 -7.03 23.78
N ALA A 77 -9.97 -5.87 23.62
CA ALA A 77 -9.77 -4.91 24.71
C ALA A 77 -11.10 -4.34 25.25
N LEU A 78 -12.15 -4.34 24.44
CA LEU A 78 -13.51 -3.95 24.81
C LEU A 78 -14.34 -5.13 25.36
N GLY A 79 -13.73 -6.30 25.56
CA GLY A 79 -14.42 -7.50 26.07
C GLY A 79 -15.27 -8.22 25.03
N VAL A 80 -15.18 -7.85 23.76
CA VAL A 80 -15.89 -8.53 22.66
C VAL A 80 -15.07 -9.77 22.24
N PRO A 81 -15.65 -10.98 22.30
CA PRO A 81 -14.96 -12.18 21.83
C PRO A 81 -14.76 -12.12 20.32
N VAL A 82 -13.51 -12.13 19.87
CA VAL A 82 -13.14 -12.18 18.45
C VAL A 82 -12.25 -13.38 18.15
N PRO A 83 -12.37 -14.00 16.98
CA PRO A 83 -11.46 -15.07 16.57
C PRO A 83 -10.00 -14.62 16.63
N ARG A 84 -9.10 -15.52 16.96
CA ARG A 84 -7.66 -15.25 16.88
C ARG A 84 -7.20 -15.32 15.42
N GLY A 85 -6.28 -14.44 15.03
CA GLY A 85 -5.57 -14.52 13.77
C GLY A 85 -5.99 -13.59 12.62
N PRO A 86 -6.98 -12.67 12.74
CA PRO A 86 -7.38 -11.82 11.61
C PRO A 86 -6.23 -10.98 11.04
N THR A 87 -5.31 -10.50 11.89
CA THR A 87 -4.13 -9.74 11.46
C THR A 87 -3.20 -10.59 10.62
N ALA A 88 -2.87 -11.83 11.05
CA ALA A 88 -2.05 -12.74 10.27
C ALA A 88 -2.72 -13.10 8.94
N ALA A 89 -4.00 -13.46 8.95
CA ALA A 89 -4.75 -13.77 7.73
C ALA A 89 -4.80 -12.59 6.73
N THR A 90 -4.86 -11.35 7.23
CA THR A 90 -4.80 -10.16 6.38
C THR A 90 -3.42 -10.00 5.75
N LEU A 91 -2.34 -10.17 6.50
CA LEU A 91 -0.97 -10.12 6.00
C LEU A 91 -0.67 -11.25 5.01
N ASP A 92 -1.19 -12.46 5.26
CA ASP A 92 -1.06 -13.59 4.33
C ASP A 92 -1.77 -13.30 3.00
N ARG A 93 -2.98 -12.73 3.04
CA ARG A 93 -3.70 -12.29 1.83
C ARG A 93 -2.90 -11.25 1.05
N LEU A 94 -2.31 -10.26 1.73
CA LEU A 94 -1.46 -9.26 1.08
C LEU A 94 -0.25 -9.93 0.43
N SER A 95 0.39 -10.91 1.10
CA SER A 95 1.49 -11.67 0.52
C SER A 95 1.09 -12.40 -0.75
N CYS A 96 -0.05 -13.11 -0.74
CA CYS A 96 -0.56 -13.79 -1.93
C CYS A 96 -0.76 -12.83 -3.11
N LEU A 97 -1.31 -11.63 -2.86
CA LEU A 97 -1.52 -10.62 -3.91
C LEU A 97 -0.20 -10.07 -4.45
N ILE A 98 0.76 -9.78 -3.56
CA ILE A 98 2.09 -9.27 -3.92
C ILE A 98 2.82 -10.31 -4.77
N ASP A 99 2.81 -11.57 -4.34
CA ASP A 99 3.49 -12.67 -5.02
C ASP A 99 2.82 -12.96 -6.39
N ALA A 100 1.48 -13.01 -6.45
CA ALA A 100 0.73 -13.26 -7.69
C ALA A 100 0.91 -12.15 -8.74
N CYS A 101 1.03 -10.90 -8.29
CA CYS A 101 1.25 -9.75 -9.18
C CYS A 101 2.73 -9.47 -9.45
N ALA A 102 3.66 -10.14 -8.76
CA ALA A 102 5.07 -9.79 -8.71
C ALA A 102 5.27 -8.29 -8.41
N ALA A 103 4.48 -7.76 -7.45
CA ALA A 103 4.46 -6.34 -7.14
C ALA A 103 5.78 -5.88 -6.53
N THR A 104 6.29 -4.75 -7.01
CA THR A 104 7.51 -4.09 -6.49
C THR A 104 7.17 -2.96 -5.54
N ARG A 105 5.91 -2.47 -5.58
CA ARG A 105 5.40 -1.42 -4.72
C ARG A 105 4.03 -1.77 -4.18
N LEU A 106 3.83 -1.51 -2.88
CA LEU A 106 2.52 -1.54 -2.21
C LEU A 106 2.18 -0.12 -1.76
N VAL A 107 1.00 0.36 -2.15
CA VAL A 107 0.44 1.61 -1.67
C VAL A 107 -0.78 1.29 -0.82
N VAL A 108 -0.74 1.69 0.45
CA VAL A 108 -1.88 1.62 1.36
C VAL A 108 -2.57 2.98 1.37
N LEU A 109 -3.81 3.03 0.90
CA LEU A 109 -4.61 4.24 0.83
C LEU A 109 -5.40 4.42 2.13
N GLY A 110 -4.68 4.63 3.22
CA GLY A 110 -5.20 4.87 4.56
C GLY A 110 -5.54 3.63 5.36
N ASP A 111 -5.64 3.86 6.66
CA ASP A 111 -6.14 2.92 7.66
C ASP A 111 -5.37 1.59 7.70
N LEU A 112 -4.02 1.69 7.73
CA LEU A 112 -3.16 0.53 7.93
C LEU A 112 -3.38 -0.08 9.31
N LEU A 113 -3.36 0.77 10.35
CA LEU A 113 -3.59 0.39 11.74
C LEU A 113 -4.99 0.82 12.18
N HIS A 114 -5.73 -0.07 12.86
CA HIS A 114 -7.13 0.20 13.21
C HIS A 114 -7.27 1.24 14.34
N ALA A 115 -6.47 1.11 15.39
CA ALA A 115 -6.53 1.94 16.58
C ALA A 115 -5.23 1.80 17.40
N ARG A 116 -5.09 2.57 18.47
CA ARG A 116 -3.91 2.53 19.35
C ARG A 116 -3.56 1.11 19.86
N GLN A 117 -4.54 0.25 20.04
CA GLN A 117 -4.35 -1.15 20.43
C GLN A 117 -3.60 -1.96 19.35
N ALA A 118 -3.61 -1.51 18.10
CA ALA A 118 -2.84 -2.13 17.03
C ALA A 118 -1.32 -1.96 17.20
N GLN A 119 -0.87 -1.04 18.06
CA GLN A 119 0.54 -0.89 18.45
C GLN A 119 1.01 -1.98 19.43
N ALA A 120 0.14 -2.92 19.81
CA ALA A 120 0.53 -4.04 20.68
C ALA A 120 1.70 -4.84 20.08
N PRO A 121 2.63 -5.33 20.94
CA PRO A 121 3.82 -6.06 20.47
C PRO A 121 3.51 -7.24 19.56
N ALA A 122 2.37 -7.91 19.77
CA ALA A 122 1.94 -9.05 18.96
C ALA A 122 1.62 -8.62 17.52
N THR A 123 0.82 -7.56 17.32
CA THR A 123 0.48 -7.02 15.99
C THR A 123 1.71 -6.48 15.27
N ILE A 124 2.52 -5.67 15.96
CA ILE A 124 3.75 -5.10 15.39
C ILE A 124 4.77 -6.21 15.08
N GLY A 125 4.85 -7.26 15.91
CA GLY A 125 5.70 -8.42 15.65
C GLY A 125 5.33 -9.15 14.35
N LEU A 126 4.03 -9.37 14.11
CA LEU A 126 3.54 -9.95 12.84
C LEU A 126 3.88 -9.04 11.64
N LEU A 127 3.71 -7.74 11.79
CA LEU A 127 4.01 -6.79 10.72
C LEU A 127 5.51 -6.73 10.42
N ARG A 128 6.39 -6.83 11.44
CA ARG A 128 7.84 -6.96 11.23
C ARG A 128 8.21 -8.21 10.44
N GLN A 129 7.73 -9.37 10.85
CA GLN A 129 7.97 -10.63 10.13
C GLN A 129 7.49 -10.54 8.68
N TRP A 130 6.34 -9.93 8.45
CA TRP A 130 5.81 -9.71 7.11
C TRP A 130 6.71 -8.76 6.30
N ARG A 131 7.21 -7.66 6.89
CA ARG A 131 8.14 -6.74 6.23
C ARG A 131 9.51 -7.39 5.92
N GLU A 132 10.02 -8.24 6.81
CA GLU A 132 11.23 -9.01 6.57
C GLU A 132 11.07 -9.95 5.36
N ARG A 133 9.93 -10.65 5.26
CA ARG A 133 9.60 -11.48 4.10
C ARG A 133 9.55 -10.67 2.80
N HIS A 134 9.04 -9.46 2.85
CA HIS A 134 8.90 -8.55 1.70
C HIS A 134 9.90 -7.38 1.76
N ALA A 135 11.16 -7.63 2.14
CA ALA A 135 12.16 -6.59 2.37
C ALA A 135 12.47 -5.71 1.13
N ARG A 136 12.25 -6.26 -0.08
CA ARG A 136 12.45 -5.52 -1.34
C ARG A 136 11.23 -4.73 -1.80
N LEU A 137 10.08 -4.95 -1.18
CA LEU A 137 8.85 -4.27 -1.53
C LEU A 137 8.90 -2.83 -1.01
N HIS A 138 8.73 -1.85 -1.90
CA HIS A 138 8.55 -0.47 -1.51
C HIS A 138 7.14 -0.27 -0.95
N CYS A 139 7.01 0.11 0.32
CA CYS A 139 5.72 0.32 0.98
C CYS A 139 5.50 1.80 1.24
N LEU A 140 4.37 2.31 0.73
CA LEU A 140 3.91 3.68 0.95
C LEU A 140 2.56 3.64 1.68
N LEU A 141 2.42 4.40 2.76
CA LEU A 141 1.18 4.63 3.47
C LEU A 141 0.74 6.08 3.26
N VAL A 142 -0.39 6.27 2.59
CA VAL A 142 -1.14 7.52 2.64
C VAL A 142 -1.99 7.47 3.90
N ARG A 143 -1.78 8.40 4.85
CA ARG A 143 -2.47 8.34 6.13
C ARG A 143 -3.98 8.43 5.99
N GLY A 144 -4.68 7.59 6.75
CA GLY A 144 -6.12 7.63 6.96
C GLY A 144 -6.46 8.17 8.36
N ASN A 145 -7.72 8.42 8.61
CA ASN A 145 -8.19 8.93 9.89
C ASN A 145 -7.99 7.95 11.06
N HIS A 146 -7.95 6.65 10.79
CA HIS A 146 -7.63 5.66 11.82
C HIS A 146 -6.14 5.69 12.17
N ASP A 147 -5.25 5.89 11.20
CA ASP A 147 -3.81 6.00 11.43
C ASP A 147 -3.48 7.19 12.33
N ASP A 148 -4.19 8.32 12.20
CA ASP A 148 -4.03 9.49 13.07
C ASP A 148 -4.33 9.17 14.55
N HIS A 149 -5.28 8.27 14.80
CA HIS A 149 -5.64 7.83 16.16
C HIS A 149 -4.78 6.66 16.64
N ALA A 150 -4.37 5.77 15.74
CA ALA A 150 -3.54 4.61 16.05
C ALA A 150 -2.09 4.99 16.35
N GLY A 151 -1.61 6.07 15.73
CA GLY A 151 -0.20 6.45 15.69
C GLY A 151 0.55 5.74 14.57
N ASP A 152 1.70 6.27 14.23
CA ASP A 152 2.52 5.78 13.13
C ASP A 152 3.04 4.36 13.36
N PRO A 153 3.13 3.55 12.32
CA PRO A 153 3.87 2.30 12.40
C PRO A 153 5.34 2.58 12.73
N PRO A 154 6.03 1.70 13.48
CA PRO A 154 7.43 1.87 13.83
C PRO A 154 8.31 2.13 12.60
N ILE A 155 9.25 3.07 12.72
CA ILE A 155 10.13 3.51 11.63
C ILE A 155 11.00 2.38 11.07
N ASP A 156 11.34 1.40 11.90
CA ASP A 156 12.12 0.22 11.52
C ASP A 156 11.41 -0.70 10.52
N LEU A 157 10.10 -0.51 10.31
CA LEU A 157 9.36 -1.23 9.28
C LEU A 157 9.65 -0.73 7.85
N GLY A 158 10.29 0.44 7.69
CA GLY A 158 10.61 0.98 6.38
C GLY A 158 9.37 1.23 5.52
N ILE A 159 8.27 1.67 6.14
CA ILE A 159 7.04 2.12 5.46
C ILE A 159 7.17 3.63 5.31
N GLU A 160 7.22 4.11 4.08
CA GLU A 160 7.17 5.53 3.78
C GLU A 160 5.76 6.07 4.04
N MET A 161 5.65 7.22 4.70
CA MET A 161 4.36 7.79 5.06
C MET A 161 4.19 9.18 4.48
N VAL A 162 2.98 9.44 3.98
CA VAL A 162 2.56 10.75 3.50
C VAL A 162 1.24 11.15 4.16
N THR A 163 1.14 12.42 4.52
CA THR A 163 -0.04 13.00 5.20
C THR A 163 -1.00 13.71 4.25
N GLU A 164 -0.51 14.03 3.06
CA GLU A 164 -1.27 14.74 2.02
C GLU A 164 -1.35 13.88 0.77
N ALA A 165 -2.17 14.33 -0.19
CA ALA A 165 -2.31 13.64 -1.46
C ALA A 165 -0.97 13.56 -2.21
N GLU A 166 -0.47 12.34 -2.38
CA GLU A 166 0.76 12.04 -3.11
C GLU A 166 0.43 11.78 -4.57
N ARG A 167 1.32 12.17 -5.48
CA ARG A 167 1.16 11.92 -6.92
C ARG A 167 1.92 10.68 -7.36
N LEU A 168 1.20 9.76 -8.01
CA LEU A 168 1.80 8.60 -8.65
C LEU A 168 1.31 8.49 -10.11
N GLY A 169 2.13 8.92 -11.05
CA GLY A 169 1.71 9.04 -12.45
C GLY A 169 0.53 10.01 -12.60
N PRO A 170 -0.57 9.60 -13.27
CA PRO A 170 -1.74 10.45 -13.43
C PRO A 170 -2.65 10.51 -12.20
N PHE A 171 -2.37 9.68 -11.16
CA PHE A 171 -3.21 9.57 -9.97
C PHE A 171 -2.76 10.51 -8.85
N SER A 172 -3.73 11.05 -8.12
CA SER A 172 -3.52 11.66 -6.81
C SER A 172 -4.01 10.67 -5.75
N LEU A 173 -3.11 10.24 -4.88
CA LEU A 173 -3.36 9.24 -3.86
C LEU A 173 -3.90 9.94 -2.62
N CYS A 174 -5.10 9.57 -2.18
CA CYS A 174 -5.70 10.09 -0.96
C CYS A 174 -6.57 9.00 -0.31
N HIS A 175 -6.73 9.07 1.01
CA HIS A 175 -7.62 8.16 1.74
C HIS A 175 -9.07 8.57 1.53
N VAL A 176 -9.38 9.85 1.73
CA VAL A 176 -10.74 10.40 1.54
C VAL A 176 -10.77 11.16 0.23
N PRO A 177 -11.80 10.96 -0.62
CA PRO A 177 -11.95 11.76 -1.83
C PRO A 177 -12.01 13.25 -1.46
N ALA A 178 -11.34 14.10 -2.25
CA ALA A 178 -11.51 15.54 -2.11
C ALA A 178 -12.98 15.90 -2.35
N ASP A 179 -13.52 16.84 -1.54
CA ASP A 179 -14.87 17.35 -1.75
C ASP A 179 -15.00 17.91 -3.17
N SER A 180 -16.10 17.60 -3.84
CA SER A 180 -16.34 17.95 -5.24
C SER A 180 -16.40 19.47 -5.49
N ASP A 181 -16.47 20.28 -4.43
CA ASP A 181 -16.48 21.74 -4.48
C ASP A 181 -15.09 22.38 -4.31
N ALA A 182 -14.05 21.60 -3.96
CA ALA A 182 -12.68 22.08 -4.04
C ALA A 182 -12.27 22.16 -5.52
N PRO A 183 -11.54 23.20 -5.97
CA PRO A 183 -11.05 23.26 -7.33
C PRO A 183 -10.26 22.00 -7.62
N THR A 184 -10.76 21.19 -8.54
CA THR A 184 -10.26 19.86 -8.88
C THR A 184 -8.76 19.96 -9.14
N PRO A 185 -7.88 19.36 -8.33
CA PRO A 185 -6.51 19.16 -8.75
C PRO A 185 -6.60 18.28 -9.98
N VAL A 186 -6.03 18.74 -11.09
CA VAL A 186 -6.03 18.03 -12.38
C VAL A 186 -5.39 16.66 -12.18
N GLY A 187 -6.21 15.61 -12.05
CA GLY A 187 -5.76 14.24 -11.80
C GLY A 187 -6.75 13.51 -10.90
N GLY A 188 -7.78 12.88 -11.52
CA GLY A 188 -8.89 12.26 -10.82
C GLY A 188 -8.47 11.14 -9.85
N SER A 189 -8.96 11.22 -8.65
CA SER A 189 -8.95 10.16 -7.64
C SER A 189 -9.77 8.96 -8.14
N ALA A 190 -9.12 7.89 -8.54
CA ALA A 190 -9.81 6.72 -9.08
C ALA A 190 -9.73 5.47 -8.19
N ALA A 191 -8.84 5.41 -7.23
CA ALA A 191 -8.68 4.22 -6.41
C ALA A 191 -9.58 4.19 -5.15
N SER A 192 -10.05 5.35 -4.69
CA SER A 192 -10.90 5.47 -3.48
C SER A 192 -12.41 5.32 -3.76
N GLY A 193 -12.85 5.41 -5.03
CA GLY A 193 -14.28 5.53 -5.36
C GLY A 193 -15.10 4.24 -5.38
N ALA A 194 -14.47 3.07 -5.26
CA ALA A 194 -15.20 1.81 -5.47
C ALA A 194 -15.85 1.22 -4.22
N ASP A 195 -15.44 1.59 -3.01
CA ASP A 195 -15.88 0.88 -1.79
C ASP A 195 -16.81 1.69 -0.86
N GLN A 196 -16.87 2.99 -0.98
CA GLN A 196 -17.71 3.78 -0.04
C GLN A 196 -19.21 3.78 -0.36
N ARG A 197 -19.67 3.32 -1.53
CA ARG A 197 -21.11 3.30 -1.87
C ARG A 197 -21.87 2.12 -1.29
N SER A 198 -21.22 1.05 -0.87
CA SER A 198 -21.90 -0.11 -0.29
C SER A 198 -22.13 0.02 1.22
N CYS A 199 -21.36 0.84 1.92
CA CYS A 199 -21.43 0.96 3.38
C CYS A 199 -22.57 1.90 3.88
N ARG A 200 -23.13 2.77 3.02
CA ARG A 200 -24.19 3.72 3.44
C ARG A 200 -25.63 3.16 3.39
N ARG A 201 -25.84 1.90 2.98
CA ARG A 201 -27.20 1.32 2.88
C ARG A 201 -27.61 0.37 3.99
N GLN A 202 -26.83 0.22 5.05
CA GLN A 202 -27.17 -0.71 6.16
C GLN A 202 -27.33 -0.03 7.53
N SER A 203 -27.57 1.28 7.58
CA SER A 203 -27.89 1.96 8.84
C SER A 203 -29.15 2.83 8.64
N GLN A 204 -30.30 2.19 8.46
CA GLN A 204 -31.63 2.69 8.82
C GLN A 204 -32.49 1.49 9.19
#